data_52637cfc597033803bd2cac5d68cc747
#
_entry.id   52637cfc597033803bd2cac5d68cc747
#
_cell.length_a   1.000
_cell.length_b   1.000
_cell.length_c   1.000
_cell.angle_alpha   90.00
_cell.angle_beta   90.00
_cell.angle_gamma   90.00
#
_symmetry.space_group_name_H-M   'P 1'
#
loop_
_entity.id
_entity.type
_entity.pdbx_description
1 polymer ?
#
loop_
_entity_poly.entity_id
_entity_poly.type
_entity_poly.pdbx_seq_one_letter_code
_entity_poly.pdbx_strand_id
1 'polypeptide(L)'
;MLYLAIKTAAMAFKIYTKTGDKGTTSLIGGTKVSKAHLRIEAYGTVDELNAHIGLCKDQLTDEGSVNTLQEVQDRLFTVGSALACDPGKETKMSIPDLQETDCAFLEEQIDAMEKILPPMKSFILPGGHVAISQLHVARCVCRRAERCCVRLSAETSVEPIVIRYLNRLSDYLFVLARYTGHLLRVADIPWKPRM
;
A
#
# COMPACT_ATOMS: atom_id res chain seq x y z
N MET A 1 51.09 -8.47 18.94
CA MET A 1 49.62 -8.39 19.00
C MET A 1 49.16 -7.76 17.70
N LEU A 2 48.77 -8.62 16.74
CA LEU A 2 48.36 -8.21 15.38
C LEU A 2 46.86 -7.94 15.38
N TYR A 3 46.50 -6.68 15.21
CA TYR A 3 45.07 -6.30 14.99
C TYR A 3 44.75 -6.55 13.53
N LEU A 4 44.02 -7.64 13.27
CA LEU A 4 43.49 -7.94 11.94
C LEU A 4 42.33 -6.98 11.66
N ALA A 5 42.56 -5.95 10.83
CA ALA A 5 41.52 -5.09 10.28
C ALA A 5 40.72 -5.88 9.25
N ILE A 6 39.55 -6.38 9.65
CA ILE A 6 38.55 -6.93 8.71
C ILE A 6 37.99 -5.73 7.94
N LYS A 7 38.52 -5.49 6.73
CA LYS A 7 37.85 -4.65 5.73
C LYS A 7 36.62 -5.39 5.24
N THR A 8 35.47 -5.19 5.87
CA THR A 8 34.18 -5.43 5.25
C THR A 8 34.00 -4.39 4.15
N ALA A 9 34.32 -4.76 2.91
CA ALA A 9 33.93 -4.00 1.75
C ALA A 9 32.38 -4.04 1.67
N ALA A 10 31.72 -2.99 2.16
CA ALA A 10 30.33 -2.76 1.86
C ALA A 10 30.25 -2.63 0.33
N MET A 11 29.73 -3.66 -0.36
CA MET A 11 29.40 -3.55 -1.77
C MET A 11 28.32 -2.49 -1.89
N ALA A 12 28.70 -1.29 -2.33
CA ALA A 12 27.75 -0.25 -2.66
C ALA A 12 26.89 -0.74 -3.84
N PHE A 13 25.63 -1.10 -3.58
CA PHE A 13 24.69 -1.45 -4.63
C PHE A 13 24.47 -0.22 -5.52
N LYS A 14 24.85 -0.31 -6.79
CA LYS A 14 24.47 0.72 -7.77
C LYS A 14 22.96 0.69 -7.97
N ILE A 15 22.32 1.84 -7.82
CA ILE A 15 20.88 1.98 -8.02
C ILE A 15 20.49 1.70 -9.48
N TYR A 16 21.29 2.11 -10.44
CA TYR A 16 21.04 1.86 -11.86
C TYR A 16 21.88 0.69 -12.38
N THR A 17 21.24 -0.25 -13.05
CA THR A 17 21.90 -1.42 -13.68
C THR A 17 21.89 -1.37 -15.22
N LYS A 18 21.11 -0.45 -15.81
CA LYS A 18 20.88 -0.30 -17.25
C LYS A 18 20.25 -1.54 -17.94
N THR A 19 19.91 -2.58 -17.18
CA THR A 19 19.33 -3.82 -17.72
C THR A 19 17.91 -3.66 -18.20
N GLY A 20 17.20 -2.64 -17.67
CA GLY A 20 15.80 -2.30 -17.97
C GLY A 20 15.60 -1.29 -19.10
N ASP A 21 16.65 -0.76 -19.73
CA ASP A 21 16.55 0.36 -20.68
C ASP A 21 15.80 -0.03 -21.99
N LYS A 22 15.73 -1.34 -22.27
CA LYS A 22 15.00 -1.88 -23.43
C LYS A 22 13.53 -2.23 -23.12
N GLY A 23 12.97 -1.74 -22.02
CA GLY A 23 11.55 -1.96 -21.66
C GLY A 23 11.25 -3.33 -21.07
N THR A 24 12.27 -4.07 -20.62
CA THR A 24 12.11 -5.36 -19.94
C THR A 24 12.59 -5.30 -18.50
N THR A 25 12.07 -6.18 -17.66
CA THR A 25 12.49 -6.37 -16.26
C THR A 25 12.45 -7.85 -15.91
N SER A 26 12.88 -8.21 -14.70
CA SER A 26 12.82 -9.59 -14.21
C SER A 26 11.92 -9.66 -12.99
N LEU A 27 11.08 -10.70 -12.93
CA LEU A 27 10.35 -11.09 -11.73
C LEU A 27 11.30 -11.73 -10.70
N ILE A 28 10.85 -11.82 -9.45
CA ILE A 28 11.51 -12.68 -8.45
C ILE A 28 11.40 -14.13 -8.94
N GLY A 29 12.55 -14.79 -9.12
CA GLY A 29 12.66 -16.07 -9.83
C GLY A 29 13.34 -15.96 -11.20
N GLY A 30 13.63 -14.71 -11.66
CA GLY A 30 14.51 -14.41 -12.81
C GLY A 30 13.82 -14.40 -14.18
N THR A 31 12.51 -14.68 -14.26
CA THR A 31 11.78 -14.63 -15.53
C THR A 31 11.72 -13.19 -16.06
N LYS A 32 12.17 -12.99 -17.28
CA LYS A 32 12.10 -11.70 -17.97
C LYS A 32 10.72 -11.45 -18.54
N VAL A 33 10.17 -10.27 -18.25
CA VAL A 33 8.88 -9.82 -18.75
C VAL A 33 8.98 -8.38 -19.26
N SER A 34 8.02 -7.97 -20.08
CA SER A 34 7.86 -6.55 -20.45
C SER A 34 7.55 -5.72 -19.23
N LYS A 35 8.02 -4.48 -19.17
CA LYS A 35 7.60 -3.51 -18.14
C LYS A 35 6.10 -3.18 -18.22
N ALA A 36 5.43 -3.46 -19.36
CA ALA A 36 3.99 -3.33 -19.53
C ALA A 36 3.21 -4.60 -19.14
N HIS A 37 3.84 -5.61 -18.54
CA HIS A 37 3.18 -6.84 -18.09
C HIS A 37 2.25 -6.54 -16.92
N LEU A 38 1.07 -7.20 -16.83
CA LEU A 38 0.06 -6.96 -15.79
C LEU A 38 0.61 -7.10 -14.36
N ARG A 39 1.55 -8.00 -14.15
CA ARG A 39 2.19 -8.20 -12.85
C ARG A 39 3.05 -6.99 -12.44
N ILE A 40 3.73 -6.38 -13.42
CA ILE A 40 4.51 -5.15 -13.21
C ILE A 40 3.57 -3.98 -12.90
N GLU A 41 2.46 -3.87 -13.61
CA GLU A 41 1.41 -2.87 -13.35
C GLU A 41 0.83 -3.02 -11.94
N ALA A 42 0.54 -4.25 -11.51
CA ALA A 42 -0.04 -4.51 -10.19
C ALA A 42 0.93 -4.10 -9.07
N TYR A 43 2.16 -4.64 -9.03
CA TYR A 43 3.07 -4.28 -7.96
C TYR A 43 3.59 -2.83 -8.06
N GLY A 44 3.71 -2.27 -9.27
CA GLY A 44 4.07 -0.88 -9.46
C GLY A 44 3.01 0.07 -8.93
N THR A 45 1.72 -0.28 -9.06
CA THR A 45 0.63 0.49 -8.45
C THR A 45 0.61 0.36 -6.92
N VAL A 46 1.01 -0.80 -6.39
CA VAL A 46 1.20 -0.98 -4.93
C VAL A 46 2.36 -0.12 -4.41
N ASP A 47 3.45 -0.02 -5.17
CA ASP A 47 4.58 0.86 -4.83
C ASP A 47 4.18 2.34 -4.84
N GLU A 48 3.40 2.77 -5.85
CA GLU A 48 2.79 4.12 -5.88
C GLU A 48 1.91 4.36 -4.64
N LEU A 49 1.07 3.39 -4.28
CA LEU A 49 0.26 3.46 -3.07
C LEU A 49 1.14 3.65 -1.83
N ASN A 50 2.21 2.86 -1.70
CA ASN A 50 3.12 2.92 -0.56
C ASN A 50 3.77 4.32 -0.42
N ALA A 51 4.14 4.95 -1.53
CA ALA A 51 4.64 6.33 -1.53
C ALA A 51 3.56 7.33 -1.06
N HIS A 52 2.30 7.16 -1.50
CA HIS A 52 1.18 7.98 -1.02
C HIS A 52 0.89 7.77 0.47
N ILE A 53 1.02 6.55 1.00
CA ILE A 53 0.89 6.27 2.44
C ILE A 53 1.99 7.02 3.22
N GLY A 54 3.23 7.02 2.72
CA GLY A 54 4.31 7.82 3.31
C GLY A 54 3.95 9.30 3.37
N LEU A 55 3.46 9.87 2.26
CA LEU A 55 3.03 11.27 2.20
C LEU A 55 1.88 11.58 3.17
N CYS A 56 0.92 10.65 3.34
CA CYS A 56 -0.15 10.80 4.33
C CYS A 56 0.43 10.80 5.75
N LYS A 57 1.30 9.84 6.07
CA LYS A 57 1.95 9.70 7.37
C LYS A 57 2.67 10.97 7.79
N ASP A 58 3.41 11.60 6.87
CA ASP A 58 4.19 12.82 7.14
C ASP A 58 3.31 14.04 7.48
N GLN A 59 2.00 13.98 7.23
CA GLN A 59 1.04 15.06 7.51
C GLN A 59 0.16 14.81 8.73
N LEU A 60 0.27 13.64 9.36
CA LEU A 60 -0.50 13.30 10.55
C LEU A 60 0.30 13.62 11.82
N THR A 61 -0.41 14.02 12.86
CA THR A 61 0.15 14.30 14.20
C THR A 61 -0.30 13.30 15.24
N ASP A 62 -1.30 12.46 14.94
CA ASP A 62 -1.77 11.41 15.82
C ASP A 62 -0.84 10.21 15.73
N GLU A 63 -0.12 9.91 16.82
CA GLU A 63 0.88 8.83 16.86
C GLU A 63 0.27 7.45 16.53
N GLY A 64 -0.96 7.19 16.96
CA GLY A 64 -1.64 5.94 16.67
C GLY A 64 -1.83 5.73 15.17
N SER A 65 -2.32 6.75 14.47
CA SER A 65 -2.48 6.73 13.01
C SER A 65 -1.15 6.65 12.28
N VAL A 66 -0.12 7.36 12.75
CA VAL A 66 1.25 7.31 12.18
C VAL A 66 1.82 5.90 12.28
N ASN A 67 1.71 5.26 13.44
CA ASN A 67 2.20 3.89 13.66
C ASN A 67 1.43 2.88 12.80
N THR A 68 0.10 3.02 12.69
CA THR A 68 -0.71 2.16 11.82
C THR A 68 -0.31 2.31 10.34
N LEU A 69 -0.09 3.53 9.85
CA LEU A 69 0.37 3.74 8.48
C LEU A 69 1.80 3.23 8.25
N GLN A 70 2.66 3.22 9.27
CA GLN A 70 3.99 2.59 9.19
C GLN A 70 3.86 1.07 9.00
N GLU A 71 2.98 0.41 9.74
CA GLU A 71 2.68 -1.02 9.57
C GLU A 71 2.08 -1.30 8.19
N VAL A 72 1.16 -0.46 7.72
CA VAL A 72 0.61 -0.54 6.36
C VAL A 72 1.71 -0.47 5.30
N GLN A 73 2.70 0.41 5.45
CA GLN A 73 3.82 0.49 4.50
C GLN A 73 4.64 -0.81 4.46
N ASP A 74 4.88 -1.43 5.61
CA ASP A 74 5.56 -2.73 5.68
C ASP A 74 4.74 -3.83 5.00
N ARG A 75 3.43 -3.92 5.28
CA ARG A 75 2.54 -4.89 4.62
C ARG A 75 2.43 -4.65 3.11
N LEU A 76 2.50 -3.42 2.63
CA LEU A 76 2.52 -3.13 1.19
C LEU A 76 3.81 -3.61 0.51
N PHE A 77 4.96 -3.62 1.19
CA PHE A 77 6.15 -4.31 0.69
C PHE A 77 5.95 -5.83 0.60
N THR A 78 5.26 -6.43 1.57
CA THR A 78 4.87 -7.85 1.54
C THR A 78 3.97 -8.14 0.32
N VAL A 79 2.93 -7.32 0.11
CA VAL A 79 2.04 -7.40 -1.09
C VAL A 79 2.85 -7.27 -2.37
N GLY A 80 3.71 -6.26 -2.47
CA GLY A 80 4.56 -6.03 -3.65
C GLY A 80 5.47 -7.22 -3.94
N SER A 81 6.06 -7.82 -2.90
CA SER A 81 6.92 -9.00 -3.02
C SER A 81 6.15 -10.23 -3.53
N ALA A 82 4.97 -10.50 -2.97
CA ALA A 82 4.09 -11.59 -3.42
C ALA A 82 3.69 -11.42 -4.89
N LEU A 83 3.32 -10.20 -5.30
CA LEU A 83 2.97 -9.89 -6.68
C LEU A 83 4.16 -9.96 -7.64
N ALA A 84 5.38 -9.67 -7.17
CA ALA A 84 6.59 -9.71 -7.99
C ALA A 84 7.13 -11.12 -8.21
N CYS A 85 6.65 -12.14 -7.48
CA CYS A 85 7.05 -13.53 -7.64
C CYS A 85 6.55 -14.12 -8.95
N ASP A 86 7.40 -14.97 -9.55
CA ASP A 86 7.00 -15.84 -10.65
C ASP A 86 6.24 -17.04 -10.09
N PRO A 87 4.93 -17.20 -10.39
CA PRO A 87 4.13 -18.30 -9.84
C PRO A 87 4.58 -19.68 -10.35
N GLY A 88 5.36 -19.74 -11.43
CA GLY A 88 5.87 -20.98 -12.01
C GLY A 88 7.24 -21.41 -11.47
N LYS A 89 7.84 -20.67 -10.54
CA LYS A 89 9.19 -20.96 -10.06
C LYS A 89 9.30 -20.90 -8.54
N GLU A 90 9.90 -21.94 -7.97
CA GLU A 90 10.35 -21.88 -6.60
C GLU A 90 11.42 -20.80 -6.44
N THR A 91 11.24 -19.91 -5.49
CA THR A 91 12.26 -18.93 -5.10
C THR A 91 13.01 -19.43 -3.87
N LYS A 92 14.34 -19.23 -3.89
CA LYS A 92 15.19 -19.50 -2.72
C LYS A 92 15.05 -18.43 -1.62
N MET A 93 14.36 -17.34 -1.93
CA MET A 93 14.11 -16.25 -0.98
C MET A 93 12.89 -16.60 -0.13
N SER A 94 13.02 -16.43 1.17
CA SER A 94 11.85 -16.39 2.04
C SER A 94 11.08 -15.12 1.72
N ILE A 95 9.85 -15.26 1.23
CA ILE A 95 8.96 -14.15 0.93
C ILE A 95 8.00 -14.04 2.11
N PRO A 96 7.88 -12.85 2.71
CA PRO A 96 6.90 -12.65 3.77
C PRO A 96 5.49 -12.78 3.21
N ASP A 97 4.59 -13.37 4.00
CA ASP A 97 3.19 -13.56 3.66
C ASP A 97 2.29 -12.63 4.47
N LEU A 98 1.22 -12.15 3.83
CA LEU A 98 0.09 -11.56 4.54
C LEU A 98 -0.64 -12.63 5.36
N GLN A 99 -1.08 -12.25 6.55
CA GLN A 99 -1.85 -13.09 7.45
C GLN A 99 -3.27 -12.55 7.63
N GLU A 100 -4.21 -13.39 8.03
CA GLU A 100 -5.57 -12.96 8.38
C GLU A 100 -5.56 -11.87 9.48
N THR A 101 -4.59 -11.92 10.37
CA THR A 101 -4.36 -10.91 11.41
C THR A 101 -4.06 -9.53 10.85
N ASP A 102 -3.48 -9.42 9.65
CA ASP A 102 -3.21 -8.11 9.01
C ASP A 102 -4.52 -7.45 8.56
N CYS A 103 -5.49 -8.24 8.08
CA CYS A 103 -6.82 -7.75 7.76
C CYS A 103 -7.61 -7.39 9.03
N ALA A 104 -7.57 -8.26 10.05
CA ALA A 104 -8.23 -8.03 11.33
C ALA A 104 -7.69 -6.77 12.03
N PHE A 105 -6.38 -6.53 11.95
CA PHE A 105 -5.77 -5.32 12.50
C PHE A 105 -6.38 -4.04 11.89
N LEU A 106 -6.56 -3.99 10.56
CA LEU A 106 -7.20 -2.83 9.91
C LEU A 106 -8.67 -2.68 10.34
N GLU A 107 -9.39 -3.79 10.50
CA GLU A 107 -10.79 -3.79 10.97
C GLU A 107 -10.90 -3.24 12.40
N GLU A 108 -9.99 -3.66 13.29
CA GLU A 108 -9.92 -3.14 14.67
C GLU A 108 -9.65 -1.62 14.70
N GLN A 109 -8.75 -1.13 13.83
CA GLN A 109 -8.48 0.31 13.72
C GLN A 109 -9.70 1.08 13.19
N ILE A 110 -10.42 0.54 12.22
CA ILE A 110 -11.67 1.11 11.70
C ILE A 110 -12.69 1.20 12.83
N ASP A 111 -12.96 0.10 13.53
CA ASP A 111 -13.95 0.02 14.61
C ASP A 111 -13.62 1.00 15.75
N ALA A 112 -12.33 1.17 16.07
CA ALA A 112 -11.89 2.11 17.09
C ALA A 112 -12.20 3.57 16.71
N MET A 113 -11.95 3.95 15.46
CA MET A 113 -12.25 5.30 14.95
C MET A 113 -13.76 5.53 14.82
N GLU A 114 -14.54 4.53 14.38
CA GLU A 114 -15.99 4.67 14.21
C GLU A 114 -16.73 4.86 15.53
N LYS A 115 -16.21 4.37 16.66
CA LYS A 115 -16.77 4.66 18.01
C LYS A 115 -16.71 6.16 18.37
N ILE A 116 -15.81 6.91 17.75
CA ILE A 116 -15.59 8.34 18.02
C ILE A 116 -16.32 9.21 17.00
N LEU A 117 -16.42 8.71 15.76
CA LEU A 117 -16.99 9.46 14.66
C LEU A 117 -18.52 9.50 14.68
N PRO A 118 -19.13 10.63 14.30
CA PRO A 118 -20.56 10.65 14.08
C PRO A 118 -20.95 9.75 12.90
N PRO A 119 -22.12 9.08 12.96
CA PRO A 119 -22.57 8.21 11.88
C PRO A 119 -22.75 8.99 10.57
N MET A 120 -22.31 8.39 9.48
CA MET A 120 -22.52 8.96 8.14
C MET A 120 -24.01 8.95 7.77
N LYS A 121 -24.48 10.10 7.24
CA LYS A 121 -25.88 10.27 6.76
C LYS A 121 -25.95 10.47 5.24
N SER A 122 -24.85 10.68 4.57
CA SER A 122 -24.75 10.91 3.12
C SER A 122 -23.34 10.63 2.65
N PHE A 123 -23.13 10.55 1.33
CA PHE A 123 -21.79 10.64 0.76
C PHE A 123 -21.16 11.97 1.09
N ILE A 124 -19.83 11.98 1.20
CA ILE A 124 -19.03 13.18 1.48
C ILE A 124 -18.13 13.52 0.31
N LEU A 125 -17.87 14.81 0.12
CA LEU A 125 -16.89 15.29 -0.85
C LEU A 125 -15.49 15.23 -0.22
N PRO A 126 -14.49 14.65 -0.92
CA PRO A 126 -13.10 14.66 -0.47
C PRO A 126 -12.56 16.09 -0.39
N GLY A 127 -11.92 16.46 0.74
CA GLY A 127 -11.32 17.79 0.87
C GLY A 127 -11.42 18.36 2.28
N GLY A 128 -11.22 19.67 2.38
CA GLY A 128 -11.28 20.41 3.64
C GLY A 128 -9.92 20.66 4.29
N HIS A 129 -8.98 19.76 4.19
CA HIS A 129 -7.59 19.91 4.63
C HIS A 129 -6.66 19.05 3.79
N VAL A 130 -5.38 19.44 3.68
CA VAL A 130 -4.40 18.72 2.85
C VAL A 130 -4.24 17.26 3.29
N ALA A 131 -4.14 16.98 4.58
CA ALA A 131 -4.02 15.61 5.09
C ALA A 131 -5.25 14.75 4.73
N ILE A 132 -6.47 15.29 4.84
CA ILE A 132 -7.71 14.62 4.45
C ILE A 132 -7.71 14.32 2.96
N SER A 133 -7.36 15.31 2.13
CA SER A 133 -7.30 15.16 0.67
C SER A 133 -6.29 14.09 0.26
N GLN A 134 -5.11 14.04 0.88
CA GLN A 134 -4.08 13.04 0.60
C GLN A 134 -4.53 11.62 0.97
N LEU A 135 -5.21 11.44 2.10
CA LEU A 135 -5.80 10.16 2.49
C LEU A 135 -6.84 9.67 1.46
N HIS A 136 -7.66 10.58 0.93
CA HIS A 136 -8.59 10.23 -0.14
C HIS A 136 -7.88 9.90 -1.46
N VAL A 137 -6.77 10.57 -1.80
CA VAL A 137 -5.93 10.20 -2.96
C VAL A 137 -5.35 8.80 -2.76
N ALA A 138 -4.71 8.53 -1.61
CA ALA A 138 -4.18 7.22 -1.26
C ALA A 138 -5.26 6.13 -1.36
N ARG A 139 -6.46 6.39 -0.84
CA ARG A 139 -7.62 5.49 -0.99
C ARG A 139 -7.96 5.21 -2.45
N CYS A 140 -7.96 6.20 -3.31
CA CYS A 140 -8.25 6.00 -4.74
C CYS A 140 -7.15 5.19 -5.44
N VAL A 141 -5.88 5.41 -5.10
CA VAL A 141 -4.74 4.62 -5.58
C VAL A 141 -4.83 3.18 -5.07
N CYS A 142 -5.17 2.97 -3.78
CA CYS A 142 -5.42 1.65 -3.19
C CYS A 142 -6.47 0.86 -3.98
N ARG A 143 -7.61 1.48 -4.29
CA ARG A 143 -8.66 0.88 -5.13
C ARG A 143 -8.21 0.61 -6.55
N ARG A 144 -7.28 1.40 -7.10
CA ARG A 144 -6.64 1.11 -8.39
C ARG A 144 -5.72 -0.10 -8.29
N ALA A 145 -4.88 -0.19 -7.25
CA ALA A 145 -4.04 -1.36 -6.98
C ALA A 145 -4.86 -2.64 -6.84
N GLU A 146 -5.94 -2.61 -6.06
CA GLU A 146 -6.91 -3.71 -5.94
C GLU A 146 -7.42 -4.18 -7.31
N ARG A 147 -7.90 -3.25 -8.16
CA ARG A 147 -8.37 -3.60 -9.52
C ARG A 147 -7.28 -4.16 -10.42
N CYS A 148 -6.02 -3.72 -10.26
CA CYS A 148 -4.89 -4.31 -10.99
C CYS A 148 -4.63 -5.75 -10.53
N CYS A 149 -4.72 -6.02 -9.23
CA CYS A 149 -4.61 -7.38 -8.67
C CYS A 149 -5.76 -8.28 -9.13
N VAL A 150 -7.01 -7.78 -9.15
CA VAL A 150 -8.17 -8.51 -9.69
C VAL A 150 -8.01 -8.82 -11.17
N ARG A 151 -7.50 -7.88 -11.98
CA ARG A 151 -7.22 -8.12 -13.39
C ARG A 151 -6.12 -9.17 -13.57
N LEU A 152 -5.06 -9.10 -12.77
CA LEU A 152 -3.98 -10.07 -12.77
C LEU A 152 -4.49 -11.47 -12.37
N SER A 153 -5.39 -11.57 -11.39
CA SER A 153 -5.94 -12.86 -10.92
C SER A 153 -6.79 -13.58 -11.97
N ALA A 154 -7.27 -12.88 -12.99
CA ALA A 154 -7.95 -13.49 -14.13
C ALA A 154 -7.01 -14.22 -15.08
N GLU A 155 -5.72 -13.92 -15.06
CA GLU A 155 -4.72 -14.50 -15.98
C GLU A 155 -3.73 -15.43 -15.27
N THR A 156 -3.48 -15.21 -13.98
CA THR A 156 -2.49 -15.97 -13.21
C THR A 156 -2.82 -15.97 -11.73
N SER A 157 -2.18 -16.86 -10.96
CA SER A 157 -2.41 -16.95 -9.52
C SER A 157 -2.02 -15.64 -8.81
N VAL A 158 -2.96 -15.15 -7.99
CA VAL A 158 -2.78 -14.09 -6.98
C VAL A 158 -3.43 -14.59 -5.70
N GLU A 159 -2.71 -14.53 -4.59
CA GLU A 159 -3.22 -14.94 -3.28
C GLU A 159 -4.48 -14.13 -2.91
N PRO A 160 -5.61 -14.77 -2.59
CA PRO A 160 -6.88 -14.06 -2.31
C PRO A 160 -6.76 -13.02 -1.19
N ILE A 161 -5.87 -13.26 -0.23
CA ILE A 161 -5.63 -12.34 0.89
C ILE A 161 -5.07 -10.99 0.43
N VAL A 162 -4.32 -10.93 -0.67
CA VAL A 162 -3.80 -9.69 -1.25
C VAL A 162 -4.95 -8.75 -1.65
N ILE A 163 -5.93 -9.29 -2.37
CA ILE A 163 -7.11 -8.52 -2.82
C ILE A 163 -7.92 -8.07 -1.61
N ARG A 164 -8.14 -8.97 -0.64
CA ARG A 164 -8.90 -8.69 0.57
C ARG A 164 -8.22 -7.61 1.43
N TYR A 165 -6.90 -7.68 1.61
CA TYR A 165 -6.13 -6.69 2.34
C TYR A 165 -6.24 -5.30 1.69
N LEU A 166 -6.05 -5.19 0.37
CA LEU A 166 -6.19 -3.92 -0.35
C LEU A 166 -7.61 -3.36 -0.27
N ASN A 167 -8.63 -4.22 -0.33
CA ASN A 167 -10.01 -3.80 -0.14
C ASN A 167 -10.20 -3.21 1.26
N ARG A 168 -9.79 -3.91 2.32
CA ARG A 168 -9.89 -3.45 3.71
C ARG A 168 -9.04 -2.19 3.97
N LEU A 169 -7.85 -2.09 3.37
CA LEU A 169 -7.04 -0.89 3.46
C LEU A 169 -7.74 0.33 2.85
N SER A 170 -8.50 0.15 1.77
CA SER A 170 -9.28 1.25 1.19
C SER A 170 -10.35 1.77 2.13
N ASP A 171 -11.00 0.88 2.91
CA ASP A 171 -11.98 1.24 3.91
C ASP A 171 -11.32 1.96 5.09
N TYR A 172 -10.19 1.44 5.57
CA TYR A 172 -9.39 2.08 6.61
C TYR A 172 -8.99 3.52 6.23
N LEU A 173 -8.48 3.74 5.02
CA LEU A 173 -8.08 5.07 4.55
C LEU A 173 -9.26 6.03 4.46
N PHE A 174 -10.45 5.55 4.16
CA PHE A 174 -11.66 6.37 4.16
C PHE A 174 -12.03 6.81 5.58
N VAL A 175 -12.05 5.88 6.53
CA VAL A 175 -12.39 6.18 7.93
C VAL A 175 -11.30 7.05 8.57
N LEU A 176 -10.02 6.79 8.28
CA LEU A 176 -8.90 7.62 8.73
C LEU A 176 -8.99 9.06 8.21
N ALA A 177 -9.45 9.27 6.97
CA ALA A 177 -9.65 10.62 6.44
C ALA A 177 -10.70 11.40 7.26
N ARG A 178 -11.81 10.75 7.62
CA ARG A 178 -12.84 11.32 8.49
C ARG A 178 -12.32 11.56 9.91
N TYR A 179 -11.60 10.59 10.48
CA TYR A 179 -11.01 10.69 11.80
C TYR A 179 -10.00 11.85 11.87
N THR A 180 -9.16 12.00 10.85
CA THR A 180 -8.26 13.15 10.72
C THR A 180 -9.04 14.47 10.68
N GLY A 181 -10.15 14.53 9.96
CA GLY A 181 -11.06 15.68 9.97
C GLY A 181 -11.60 15.99 11.36
N HIS A 182 -12.03 14.97 12.10
CA HIS A 182 -12.49 15.10 13.47
C HIS A 182 -11.41 15.71 14.39
N LEU A 183 -10.19 15.19 14.34
CA LEU A 183 -9.06 15.70 15.12
C LEU A 183 -8.71 17.15 14.78
N LEU A 184 -8.76 17.50 13.49
CA LEU A 184 -8.47 18.84 12.98
C LEU A 184 -9.67 19.80 13.12
N ARG A 185 -10.82 19.34 13.61
CA ARG A 185 -12.09 20.09 13.67
C ARG A 185 -12.57 20.58 12.29
N VAL A 186 -12.30 19.81 11.26
CA VAL A 186 -12.78 20.01 9.88
C VAL A 186 -13.97 19.09 9.66
N ALA A 187 -15.14 19.66 9.41
CA ALA A 187 -16.37 18.89 9.18
C ALA A 187 -16.37 18.19 7.81
N ASP A 188 -16.97 16.99 7.75
CA ASP A 188 -17.28 16.34 6.48
C ASP A 188 -18.17 17.26 5.63
N ILE A 189 -17.93 17.33 4.33
CA ILE A 189 -18.74 18.11 3.36
C ILE A 189 -19.75 17.16 2.73
N PRO A 190 -21.04 17.21 3.10
CA PRO A 190 -22.06 16.35 2.52
C PRO A 190 -22.23 16.58 1.02
N TRP A 191 -22.24 15.51 0.23
CA TRP A 191 -22.59 15.62 -1.16
C TRP A 191 -24.11 15.80 -1.32
N LYS A 192 -24.52 16.87 -2.03
CA LYS A 192 -25.90 17.18 -2.36
C LYS A 192 -26.03 17.10 -3.88
N PRO A 193 -26.79 16.10 -4.43
CA PRO A 193 -27.00 16.02 -5.85
C PRO A 193 -27.81 17.23 -6.35
N ARG A 194 -27.47 17.74 -7.53
CA ARG A 194 -28.33 18.65 -8.26
C ARG A 194 -29.45 17.82 -8.89
N MET A 195 -30.68 18.14 -8.58
CA MET A 195 -31.85 17.59 -9.25
C MET A 195 -32.36 18.59 -10.27
#